data_2a02bebfa018a54deb4bdbb19ee5e424
#
_entry.id   2a02bebfa018a54deb4bdbb19ee5e424
#
_cell.length_a   1.000
_cell.length_b   1.000
_cell.length_c   1.000
_cell.angle_alpha   90.00
_cell.angle_beta   90.00
_cell.angle_gamma   90.00
#
_symmetry.space_group_name_H-M   'P 1'
#
loop_
_entity.id
_entity.type
_entity.pdbx_description
1 polymer ?
#
loop_
_entity_poly.entity_id
_entity_poly.type
_entity_poly.pdbx_seq_one_letter_code
_entity_poly.pdbx_strand_id
1 'polypeptide(L)' 'MTKYEIFDYDVWGNEEDGYSVNDVIPTGIIIYTDTSKSSICKKLGLDDPYKIDVYVNEDVIYIDYDYKPYCELRKID' A
#
# COMPACT_ATOMS: atom_id res chain seq x y z
N MET A 1 4.01 7.51 15.87
CA MET A 1 3.65 6.98 14.55
C MET A 1 4.33 7.77 13.46
N THR A 2 4.63 7.14 12.35
CA THR A 2 5.28 7.77 11.22
C THR A 2 4.25 8.32 10.24
N LYS A 3 4.58 9.42 9.62
CA LYS A 3 3.73 10.11 8.64
C LYS A 3 4.07 9.65 7.23
N TYR A 4 3.05 9.25 6.48
CA TYR A 4 3.20 8.78 5.10
C TYR A 4 2.19 9.45 4.18
N GLU A 5 2.58 9.61 2.91
CA GLU A 5 1.64 9.92 1.84
C GLU A 5 1.27 8.63 1.11
N ILE A 6 -0.01 8.49 0.76
CA ILE A 6 -0.50 7.35 -0.03
C ILE A 6 -0.28 7.64 -1.51
N PHE A 7 0.38 6.68 -2.20
CA PHE A 7 0.52 6.69 -3.66
C PHE A 7 -0.25 5.50 -4.20
N ASP A 8 -1.26 5.78 -5.01
CA ASP A 8 -2.07 4.74 -5.65
C ASP A 8 -1.34 4.11 -6.81
N TYR A 9 -1.74 2.88 -7.14
CA TYR A 9 -1.24 2.15 -8.29
C TYR A 9 -2.30 2.05 -9.38
N ASP A 10 -1.88 2.30 -10.62
CA ASP A 10 -2.59 1.83 -11.80
C ASP A 10 -2.07 0.42 -12.09
N VAL A 11 -2.90 -0.59 -11.86
CA VAL A 11 -2.50 -2.00 -11.91
C VAL A 11 -3.04 -2.66 -13.18
N TRP A 12 -2.14 -3.29 -13.93
CA TRP A 12 -2.46 -4.05 -15.13
C TRP A 12 -2.21 -5.53 -14.90
N GLY A 13 -2.93 -6.35 -15.67
CA GLY A 13 -2.75 -7.78 -15.62
C GLY A 13 -3.96 -8.52 -15.08
N ASN A 14 -3.76 -9.81 -14.81
CA ASN A 14 -4.79 -10.71 -14.30
C ASN A 14 -4.13 -11.84 -13.49
N GLU A 15 -4.95 -12.73 -12.93
CA GLU A 15 -4.46 -13.83 -12.09
C GLU A 15 -3.59 -14.82 -12.87
N GLU A 16 -3.89 -15.05 -14.15
CA GLU A 16 -3.14 -16.01 -14.97
C GLU A 16 -1.76 -15.50 -15.35
N ASP A 17 -1.70 -14.25 -15.80
CA ASP A 17 -0.45 -13.66 -16.30
C ASP A 17 0.32 -12.86 -15.26
N GLY A 18 -0.29 -12.69 -14.08
CA GLY A 18 0.26 -11.86 -13.01
C GLY A 18 -0.13 -10.39 -13.17
N TYR A 19 0.17 -9.63 -12.12
CA TYR A 19 -0.14 -8.21 -12.05
C TYR A 19 1.13 -7.38 -12.15
N SER A 20 1.02 -6.21 -12.75
CA SER A 20 2.12 -5.24 -12.79
C SER A 20 1.61 -3.84 -12.47
N VAL A 21 2.47 -3.03 -11.90
CA VAL A 21 2.18 -1.62 -11.63
C VAL A 21 2.55 -0.83 -12.88
N ASN A 22 1.54 -0.28 -13.55
CA ASN A 22 1.76 0.54 -14.74
C ASN A 22 2.18 1.96 -14.37
N ASP A 23 1.58 2.52 -13.32
CA ASP A 23 1.87 3.87 -12.88
C ASP A 23 1.70 3.99 -11.37
N VAL A 24 2.41 4.94 -10.77
CA VAL A 24 2.33 5.26 -9.34
C VAL A 24 1.88 6.71 -9.23
N ILE A 25 0.72 6.92 -8.60
CA ILE A 25 0.00 8.19 -8.66
C ILE A 25 -0.07 8.81 -7.26
N PRO A 26 0.49 10.01 -7.04
CA PRO A 26 0.36 10.69 -5.76
C PRO A 26 -1.10 11.10 -5.51
N THR A 27 -1.60 10.82 -4.30
CA THR A 27 -2.98 11.14 -3.92
C THR A 27 -3.11 12.41 -3.10
N GLY A 28 -2.03 12.86 -2.45
CA GLY A 28 -2.07 13.92 -1.47
C GLY A 28 -2.67 13.51 -0.13
N ILE A 29 -3.08 12.25 0.03
CA ILE A 29 -3.66 11.75 1.28
C ILE A 29 -2.54 11.36 2.24
N ILE A 30 -2.59 11.92 3.44
CA ILE A 30 -1.59 11.69 4.48
C ILE A 30 -2.19 10.81 5.57
N ILE A 31 -1.44 9.78 5.99
CA ILE A 31 -1.82 8.93 7.12
C ILE A 31 -0.67 8.84 8.12
N TYR A 32 -1.03 8.55 9.35
CA TYR A 32 -0.07 8.28 10.44
C TYR A 32 -0.25 6.84 10.87
N THR A 33 0.80 6.04 10.76
CA THR A 33 0.73 4.62 11.09
C THR A 33 2.08 4.08 11.53
N ASP A 34 2.07 2.95 12.24
CA ASP A 34 3.24 2.09 12.37
C ASP A 34 3.29 1.11 11.18
N THR A 35 4.18 0.14 11.22
CA THR A 35 4.37 -0.81 10.12
C THR A 35 3.58 -2.10 10.28
N SER A 36 2.69 -2.19 11.25
CA SER A 36 1.88 -3.39 11.45
C SER A 36 0.78 -3.52 10.41
N LYS A 37 0.48 -4.77 10.03
CA LYS A 37 -0.59 -5.08 9.06
C LYS A 37 -1.94 -4.53 9.52
N SER A 38 -2.28 -4.70 10.80
CA SER A 38 -3.57 -4.26 11.34
C SER A 38 -3.71 -2.74 11.31
N SER A 39 -2.68 -1.99 11.68
CA SER A 39 -2.70 -0.53 11.65
C SER A 39 -2.83 0.00 10.22
N ILE A 40 -2.02 -0.51 9.32
CA ILE A 40 -2.04 -0.08 7.91
C ILE A 40 -3.40 -0.41 7.27
N CYS A 41 -3.89 -1.63 7.48
CA CYS A 41 -5.18 -2.07 6.95
C CYS A 41 -6.31 -1.13 7.41
N LYS A 42 -6.34 -0.81 8.68
CA LYS A 42 -7.33 0.11 9.26
C LYS A 42 -7.23 1.52 8.65
N LYS A 43 -6.01 2.05 8.53
CA LYS A 43 -5.79 3.39 7.99
C LYS A 43 -6.15 3.50 6.50
N LEU A 44 -5.98 2.41 5.75
CA LEU A 44 -6.36 2.36 4.34
C LEU A 44 -7.84 2.04 4.12
N GLY A 45 -8.60 1.76 5.18
CA GLY A 45 -10.02 1.42 5.09
C GLY A 45 -10.29 0.05 4.48
N LEU A 46 -9.33 -0.88 4.63
CA LEU A 46 -9.46 -2.24 4.13
C LEU A 46 -10.13 -3.13 5.17
N ASP A 47 -10.94 -4.09 4.70
CA ASP A 47 -11.81 -4.89 5.57
C ASP A 47 -11.10 -6.07 6.22
N ASP A 48 -10.11 -6.65 5.54
CA ASP A 48 -9.54 -7.93 5.95
C ASP A 48 -8.02 -7.86 6.14
N PRO A 49 -7.54 -7.82 7.40
CA PRO A 49 -6.11 -7.76 7.67
C PRO A 49 -5.35 -9.04 7.30
N TYR A 50 -6.04 -10.14 7.03
CA TYR A 50 -5.41 -11.38 6.56
C TYR A 50 -5.08 -11.33 5.07
N LYS A 51 -5.69 -10.40 4.32
CA LYS A 51 -5.45 -10.26 2.88
C LYS A 51 -4.36 -9.26 2.53
N ILE A 52 -3.87 -8.49 3.51
CA ILE A 52 -2.86 -7.47 3.28
C ILE A 52 -1.46 -8.06 3.44
N ASP A 53 -0.57 -7.69 2.52
CA ASP A 53 0.86 -7.96 2.63
C ASP A 53 1.61 -6.63 2.66
N VAL A 54 2.53 -6.51 3.61
CA VAL A 54 3.27 -5.27 3.89
C VAL A 54 4.75 -5.54 3.71
N TYR A 55 5.38 -4.79 2.81
CA TYR A 55 6.83 -4.90 2.54
C TYR A 55 7.48 -3.56 2.83
N VAL A 56 8.30 -3.52 3.88
CA VAL A 56 8.97 -2.29 4.30
C VAL A 56 10.37 -2.24 3.68
N ASN A 57 10.67 -1.17 2.98
CA ASN A 57 11.98 -0.91 2.40
C ASN A 57 12.36 0.55 2.66
N GLU A 58 13.16 0.78 3.70
CA GLU A 58 13.59 2.12 4.13
C GLU A 58 12.40 3.05 4.37
N ASP A 59 12.23 4.07 3.53
CA ASP A 59 11.20 5.10 3.68
C ASP A 59 9.92 4.79 2.90
N VAL A 60 9.84 3.63 2.28
CA VAL A 60 8.69 3.22 1.47
C VAL A 60 8.13 1.91 1.98
N ILE A 61 6.81 1.84 2.09
CA ILE A 61 6.07 0.62 2.40
C ILE A 61 5.25 0.25 1.18
N TYR A 62 5.50 -0.94 0.64
CA TYR A 62 4.74 -1.48 -0.49
C TYR A 62 3.61 -2.34 0.03
N ILE A 63 2.41 -2.12 -0.46
CA ILE A 63 1.20 -2.79 0.02
C ILE A 63 0.58 -3.60 -1.12
N ASP A 64 0.41 -4.91 -0.87
CA ASP A 64 -0.43 -5.76 -1.70
C ASP A 64 -1.70 -6.08 -0.91
N TYR A 65 -2.82 -6.19 -1.60
CA TYR A 65 -4.08 -6.60 -1.00
C TYR A 65 -4.77 -7.62 -1.90
N ASP A 66 -5.18 -8.74 -1.32
CA ASP A 66 -5.80 -9.85 -2.05
C ASP A 66 -4.93 -10.30 -3.23
N TYR A 67 -3.61 -10.45 -2.96
CA TYR A 67 -2.59 -10.88 -3.92
C TYR A 67 -2.36 -9.94 -5.10
N LYS A 68 -2.82 -8.69 -5.00
CA LYS A 68 -2.60 -7.67 -6.04
C LYS A 68 -1.84 -6.50 -5.46
N PRO A 69 -0.98 -5.83 -6.25
CA PRO A 69 -0.43 -4.55 -5.86
C PRO A 69 -1.57 -3.56 -5.57
N TYR A 70 -1.52 -2.86 -4.44
CA TYR A 70 -2.59 -1.97 -4.01
C TYR A 70 -2.16 -0.52 -3.97
N CYS A 71 -1.11 -0.22 -3.20
CA CYS A 71 -0.57 1.13 -3.08
C CYS A 71 0.83 1.08 -2.48
N GLU A 72 1.47 2.23 -2.41
CA GLU A 72 2.66 2.39 -1.59
C GLU A 72 2.52 3.60 -0.68
N LEU A 73 3.18 3.52 0.46
CA LEU A 73 3.23 4.59 1.45
C LEU A 73 4.64 5.15 1.45
N ARG A 74 4.77 6.44 1.17
CA ARG A 74 6.07 7.12 1.18
C ARG A 74 6.18 8.02 2.40
N LYS A 75 7.22 7.80 3.18
CA LYS A 75 7.47 8.56 4.40
C LYS A 75 7.66 10.04 4.09
N ILE A 76 7.03 10.87 4.90
CA ILE A 76 7.15 12.33 4.84
C ILE A 76 7.82 12.80 6.12
N ASP A 77 8.80 13.64 5.97
CA ASP A 77 9.51 14.24 7.10
C ASP A 77 8.72 15.37 7.76
#